data_d429e375f148e4757e643509fb50e48a
#
_entry.id   d429e375f148e4757e643509fb50e48a
#
_cell.length_a   1.000
_cell.length_b   1.000
_cell.length_c   1.000
_cell.angle_alpha   90.00
_cell.angle_beta   90.00
_cell.angle_gamma   90.00
#
_symmetry.space_group_name_H-M   'P 1'
#
loop_
_entity.id
_entity.type
_entity.pdbx_description
1 polymer ?
#
loop_
_entity_poly.entity_id
_entity_poly.type
_entity_poly.pdbx_seq_one_letter_code
_entity_poly.pdbx_strand_id
1 'polypeptide(L)'
;MHSLLMKKRRLSGGSIIKNRRRRKRRGLEKEDFMKKATIRTDRYFITGDVDKRIYGSFIEHLGRAVYEGIYQPGHPQADEKGFRRDTLALVKELNVPVVRYPGGNFVSGYRWEDTVGPADKRPARAELAWNVIETNEFGLNEFADWSKLSGSEIMMAVNLGTRGVDDARNVLEYCNFPGGTYYSDLRKQHGYAEPHNIKLWCLGNEMDGPWQIGHKTAEEYGRLATETAHAMKLLDPSIELVACGSSNGGMKTFGEWEATVLDHAYEDIDYLSLHVYYDNNQNNTPEFLAKNLDMDDFISTVVSICDYVKGKKHSKKQINLSFDEWNVWYHSKEADKLITPWSKAPHQLEDVYNFEDALLVGSMLITLLKHCDRVKIACLAQLVNVIAPIMTSDTGAWRQTIFYPFLHASTLGRGKVLTTLVDAPCYSAGKFDCVPYLDAVITEDEENESLTVFAVNKDLEEDMEVSCDLRQYEGYQVARHIVLTNDDMKAVNTEAAPNTVAPHENGVSKMEDGCLQVVLGKHSWNVIVLKKVK
;
A
#
# COMPACT_ATOMS: atom_id res chain seq x y z
N MET A 1 -24.66 27.41 58.11
CA MET A 1 -24.17 28.47 59.01
C MET A 1 -23.49 29.53 58.17
N HIS A 2 -24.06 30.70 58.20
CA HIS A 2 -23.67 32.05 57.84
C HIS A 2 -23.24 32.32 56.39
N SER A 3 -24.04 32.93 55.55
CA SER A 3 -24.85 34.21 55.58
C SER A 3 -23.99 35.46 55.76
N LEU A 4 -23.99 36.32 54.75
CA LEU A 4 -24.29 37.76 54.74
C LEU A 4 -23.70 38.40 53.45
N LEU A 5 -24.45 38.86 52.52
CA LEU A 5 -25.29 40.07 52.40
C LEU A 5 -24.52 41.35 51.99
N MET A 6 -24.84 41.75 50.77
CA MET A 6 -25.17 43.11 50.28
C MET A 6 -24.23 44.29 50.50
N LYS A 7 -23.99 45.05 49.39
CA LYS A 7 -24.59 46.40 49.25
C LYS A 7 -24.49 46.95 47.81
N LYS A 8 -25.67 47.34 47.31
CA LYS A 8 -25.86 48.22 46.15
C LYS A 8 -25.39 49.66 46.45
N ARG A 9 -24.83 50.36 45.45
CA ARG A 9 -25.01 51.80 45.31
C ARG A 9 -25.23 52.16 43.86
N ARG A 10 -26.40 52.75 43.57
CA ARG A 10 -26.74 53.56 42.39
C ARG A 10 -26.28 55.00 42.64
N LEU A 11 -25.89 55.72 41.55
CA LEU A 11 -26.09 57.13 41.30
C LEU A 11 -25.67 57.37 39.82
N SER A 12 -26.56 57.58 38.93
CA SER A 12 -27.24 58.75 38.40
C SER A 12 -26.37 59.63 37.48
N GLY A 13 -26.73 59.63 36.21
CA GLY A 13 -27.05 60.83 35.45
C GLY A 13 -25.93 61.49 34.63
N GLY A 14 -26.10 61.53 33.33
CA GLY A 14 -25.36 62.38 32.44
C GLY A 14 -25.55 62.05 30.95
N SER A 15 -26.65 62.56 30.40
CA SER A 15 -26.87 62.66 28.95
C SER A 15 -25.91 63.65 28.34
N ILE A 16 -25.32 63.37 27.15
CA ILE A 16 -25.01 64.35 26.11
C ILE A 16 -24.51 63.68 24.80
N ILE A 17 -25.25 64.00 23.77
CA ILE A 17 -24.91 64.22 22.35
C ILE A 17 -24.48 63.01 21.45
N LYS A 18 -25.41 62.71 20.56
CA LYS A 18 -25.24 61.96 19.31
C LYS A 18 -24.21 62.62 18.39
N ASN A 19 -23.17 61.91 18.02
CA ASN A 19 -22.46 62.18 16.77
C ASN A 19 -22.40 60.90 15.93
N ARG A 20 -23.33 60.86 14.97
CA ARG A 20 -23.32 59.86 13.90
C ARG A 20 -22.11 60.10 12.99
N ARG A 21 -20.99 59.42 13.20
CA ARG A 21 -20.03 59.19 12.13
C ARG A 21 -20.34 57.84 11.49
N ARG A 22 -20.97 57.85 10.31
CA ARG A 22 -21.01 56.73 9.36
C ARG A 22 -19.57 56.40 9.00
N ARG A 23 -18.96 55.42 9.66
CA ARG A 23 -17.82 54.70 9.11
C ARG A 23 -18.35 53.79 7.98
N LYS A 24 -18.07 54.17 6.73
CA LYS A 24 -18.11 53.26 5.59
C LYS A 24 -17.28 52.05 6.00
N ARG A 25 -17.93 50.90 6.17
CA ARG A 25 -17.23 49.59 6.10
C ARG A 25 -16.70 49.52 4.66
N ARG A 26 -15.44 49.84 4.45
CA ARG A 26 -14.68 49.31 3.30
C ARG A 26 -14.72 47.81 3.49
N GLY A 27 -15.28 47.10 2.52
CA GLY A 27 -15.06 45.68 2.36
C GLY A 27 -13.54 45.50 2.33
N LEU A 28 -12.99 44.79 3.29
CA LEU A 28 -11.72 44.13 3.14
C LEU A 28 -11.96 43.12 2.01
N GLU A 29 -11.51 43.46 0.82
CA GLU A 29 -11.20 42.41 -0.16
C GLU A 29 -10.33 41.43 0.62
N LYS A 30 -10.75 40.14 0.72
CA LYS A 30 -9.86 39.08 1.09
C LYS A 30 -8.77 39.12 0.03
N GLU A 31 -7.60 39.63 0.38
CA GLU A 31 -6.41 39.29 -0.37
C GLU A 31 -6.36 37.75 -0.29
N ASP A 32 -6.50 37.08 -1.41
CA ASP A 32 -6.32 35.65 -1.54
C ASP A 32 -4.84 35.33 -1.27
N PHE A 33 -4.49 35.24 0.01
CA PHE A 33 -3.16 34.76 0.42
C PHE A 33 -3.16 33.26 0.31
N MET A 34 -2.64 32.77 -0.82
CA MET A 34 -2.30 31.36 -1.01
C MET A 34 -1.48 30.86 0.19
N LYS A 35 -1.79 29.69 0.73
CA LYS A 35 -0.98 29.07 1.78
C LYS A 35 0.44 28.86 1.29
N LYS A 36 1.41 28.95 2.20
CA LYS A 36 2.83 28.78 1.88
C LYS A 36 3.41 27.63 2.68
N ALA A 37 4.24 26.83 2.02
CA ALA A 37 4.99 25.77 2.66
C ALA A 37 6.46 25.81 2.20
N THR A 38 7.33 25.25 3.03
CA THR A 38 8.74 25.06 2.68
C THR A 38 9.14 23.62 2.85
N ILE A 39 9.93 23.13 1.90
CA ILE A 39 10.59 21.83 1.96
C ILE A 39 12.09 22.07 2.10
N ARG A 40 12.70 21.42 3.08
CA ARG A 40 14.14 21.46 3.29
C ARG A 40 14.71 20.06 3.23
N THR A 41 15.76 19.89 2.48
CA THR A 41 16.51 18.64 2.37
C THR A 41 17.98 18.93 2.15
N ASP A 42 18.79 17.90 2.29
CA ASP A 42 20.20 17.96 1.96
C ASP A 42 20.61 16.63 1.29
N ARG A 43 21.44 16.70 0.23
CA ARG A 43 21.88 15.51 -0.51
C ARG A 43 22.63 14.48 0.34
N TYR A 44 23.15 14.89 1.50
CA TYR A 44 23.85 14.01 2.44
C TYR A 44 22.92 13.45 3.54
N PHE A 45 21.69 13.95 3.65
CA PHE A 45 20.69 13.46 4.59
C PHE A 45 19.82 12.42 3.89
N ILE A 46 20.33 11.20 3.83
CA ILE A 46 19.68 10.08 3.16
C ILE A 46 18.92 9.27 4.20
N THR A 47 17.64 9.04 3.98
CA THR A 47 16.82 8.13 4.78
C THR A 47 17.18 6.68 4.48
N GLY A 48 17.29 6.31 3.21
CA GLY A 48 17.66 4.97 2.76
C GLY A 48 17.53 4.78 1.25
N ASP A 49 17.96 3.61 0.79
CA ASP A 49 17.74 3.18 -0.58
C ASP A 49 16.33 2.61 -0.75
N VAL A 50 15.67 2.99 -1.85
CA VAL A 50 14.37 2.46 -2.23
C VAL A 50 14.52 1.02 -2.72
N ASP A 51 14.03 0.05 -1.95
CA ASP A 51 13.83 -1.29 -2.49
C ASP A 51 12.66 -1.27 -3.48
N LYS A 52 12.87 -1.79 -4.69
CA LYS A 52 11.79 -1.82 -5.69
C LYS A 52 10.55 -2.57 -5.23
N ARG A 53 10.69 -3.52 -4.30
CA ARG A 53 9.59 -4.32 -3.72
C ARG A 53 8.59 -3.49 -2.90
N ILE A 54 8.89 -2.22 -2.57
CA ILE A 54 7.92 -1.27 -2.00
C ILE A 54 6.72 -1.03 -2.95
N TYR A 55 6.89 -1.27 -4.24
CA TYR A 55 5.85 -1.14 -5.25
C TYR A 55 5.25 -2.49 -5.66
N GLY A 56 5.20 -3.43 -4.73
CA GLY A 56 4.57 -4.72 -4.91
C GLY A 56 3.05 -4.65 -4.94
N SER A 57 2.44 -5.76 -5.29
CA SER A 57 1.00 -5.94 -5.21
C SER A 57 0.63 -7.35 -4.78
N PHE A 58 -0.66 -7.67 -4.81
CA PHE A 58 -1.20 -8.87 -4.23
C PHE A 58 -2.29 -9.46 -5.12
N ILE A 59 -2.31 -10.77 -5.27
CA ILE A 59 -3.37 -11.54 -5.93
C ILE A 59 -3.74 -12.71 -5.01
N GLU A 60 -5.01 -12.78 -4.67
CA GLU A 60 -5.61 -13.85 -3.88
C GLU A 60 -6.67 -14.60 -4.70
N HIS A 61 -6.90 -15.87 -4.40
CA HIS A 61 -8.07 -16.61 -4.88
C HIS A 61 -9.34 -16.10 -4.18
N LEU A 62 -9.75 -14.90 -4.56
CA LEU A 62 -10.85 -14.13 -4.00
C LEU A 62 -11.58 -13.41 -5.14
N GLY A 63 -12.91 -13.50 -5.15
CA GLY A 63 -13.70 -12.81 -6.16
C GLY A 63 -13.18 -13.08 -7.57
N ARG A 64 -13.02 -12.02 -8.35
CA ARG A 64 -12.50 -12.07 -9.73
C ARG A 64 -11.04 -11.60 -9.86
N ALA A 65 -10.23 -11.70 -8.79
CA ALA A 65 -8.82 -11.34 -8.91
C ALA A 65 -8.06 -12.30 -9.85
N VAL A 66 -8.31 -13.59 -9.72
CA VAL A 66 -7.73 -14.64 -10.59
C VAL A 66 -8.63 -14.87 -11.80
N TYR A 67 -9.80 -15.50 -11.57
CA TYR A 67 -10.76 -15.80 -12.62
C TYR A 67 -11.43 -14.52 -13.12
N GLU A 68 -11.53 -14.35 -14.45
CA GLU A 68 -11.99 -13.13 -15.13
C GLU A 68 -11.10 -11.89 -14.88
N GLY A 69 -10.12 -11.99 -14.00
CA GLY A 69 -9.12 -10.97 -13.73
C GLY A 69 -7.85 -11.19 -14.56
N ILE A 70 -6.90 -11.99 -14.04
CA ILE A 70 -5.65 -12.32 -14.75
C ILE A 70 -5.79 -13.53 -15.67
N TYR A 71 -6.78 -14.37 -15.44
CA TYR A 71 -7.02 -15.64 -16.11
C TYR A 71 -8.48 -15.80 -16.53
N GLN A 72 -8.74 -15.91 -17.84
CA GLN A 72 -10.07 -16.09 -18.41
C GLN A 72 -9.98 -16.82 -19.75
N PRO A 73 -9.87 -18.15 -19.75
CA PRO A 73 -9.87 -18.93 -21.00
C PRO A 73 -11.08 -18.61 -21.85
N GLY A 74 -10.88 -18.41 -23.15
CA GLY A 74 -11.95 -18.06 -24.10
C GLY A 74 -12.27 -16.56 -24.22
N HIS A 75 -11.71 -15.69 -23.37
CA HIS A 75 -11.81 -14.24 -23.57
C HIS A 75 -11.05 -13.81 -24.85
N PRO A 76 -11.55 -12.81 -25.63
CA PRO A 76 -10.88 -12.37 -26.86
C PRO A 76 -9.43 -11.91 -26.67
N GLN A 77 -9.10 -11.41 -25.47
CA GLN A 77 -7.74 -10.98 -25.09
C GLN A 77 -6.93 -12.07 -24.38
N ALA A 78 -7.46 -13.29 -24.21
CA ALA A 78 -6.69 -14.39 -23.61
C ALA A 78 -5.62 -14.89 -24.58
N ASP A 79 -4.46 -15.28 -24.02
CA ASP A 79 -3.46 -16.06 -24.74
C ASP A 79 -3.84 -17.56 -24.76
N GLU A 80 -2.97 -18.41 -25.34
CA GLU A 80 -3.19 -19.85 -25.42
C GLU A 80 -3.23 -20.56 -24.06
N LYS A 81 -2.73 -19.92 -22.99
CA LYS A 81 -2.78 -20.40 -21.61
C LYS A 81 -3.98 -19.85 -20.83
N GLY A 82 -4.75 -18.95 -21.42
CA GLY A 82 -5.89 -18.30 -20.79
C GLY A 82 -5.56 -17.03 -20.02
N PHE A 83 -4.33 -16.51 -20.09
CA PHE A 83 -3.96 -15.25 -19.42
C PHE A 83 -4.45 -14.03 -20.22
N ARG A 84 -5.07 -13.09 -19.55
CA ARG A 84 -5.58 -11.86 -20.16
C ARG A 84 -4.45 -10.89 -20.49
N ARG A 85 -4.24 -10.64 -21.81
CA ARG A 85 -3.19 -9.75 -22.31
C ARG A 85 -3.45 -8.28 -22.01
N ASP A 86 -4.70 -7.84 -22.02
CA ASP A 86 -5.11 -6.48 -21.66
C ASP A 86 -4.78 -6.17 -20.19
N THR A 87 -5.12 -7.06 -19.28
CA THR A 87 -4.76 -6.96 -17.86
C THR A 87 -3.24 -6.98 -17.67
N LEU A 88 -2.55 -7.92 -18.33
CA LEU A 88 -1.09 -8.05 -18.26
C LEU A 88 -0.38 -6.77 -18.74
N ALA A 89 -0.92 -6.10 -19.77
CA ALA A 89 -0.37 -4.83 -20.27
C ALA A 89 -0.44 -3.73 -19.19
N LEU A 90 -1.57 -3.61 -18.48
CA LEU A 90 -1.73 -2.65 -17.37
C LEU A 90 -0.84 -2.98 -16.17
N VAL A 91 -0.67 -4.26 -15.85
CA VAL A 91 0.26 -4.71 -14.78
C VAL A 91 1.71 -4.34 -15.11
N LYS A 92 2.12 -4.53 -16.37
CA LYS A 92 3.45 -4.11 -16.84
C LYS A 92 3.63 -2.59 -16.82
N GLU A 93 2.59 -1.84 -17.17
CA GLU A 93 2.60 -0.39 -17.09
C GLU A 93 2.80 0.07 -15.63
N LEU A 94 2.10 -0.54 -14.66
CA LEU A 94 2.30 -0.29 -13.24
C LEU A 94 3.70 -0.65 -12.73
N ASN A 95 4.48 -1.41 -13.51
CA ASN A 95 5.85 -1.82 -13.18
C ASN A 95 5.95 -2.51 -11.82
N VAL A 96 5.02 -3.44 -11.53
CA VAL A 96 4.92 -4.17 -10.26
C VAL A 96 6.06 -5.18 -10.14
N PRO A 97 7.01 -5.00 -9.21
CA PRO A 97 8.21 -5.84 -9.14
C PRO A 97 8.02 -7.16 -8.39
N VAL A 98 7.01 -7.24 -7.54
CA VAL A 98 6.69 -8.43 -6.73
C VAL A 98 5.19 -8.58 -6.57
N VAL A 99 4.67 -9.80 -6.65
CA VAL A 99 3.26 -10.10 -6.41
C VAL A 99 3.14 -11.21 -5.37
N ARG A 100 2.44 -10.90 -4.27
CA ARG A 100 2.09 -11.85 -3.22
C ARG A 100 0.97 -12.78 -3.69
N TYR A 101 1.07 -14.09 -3.39
CA TYR A 101 0.16 -15.15 -3.84
C TYR A 101 0.26 -16.36 -2.88
N PRO A 102 -0.74 -17.24 -2.71
CA PRO A 102 -2.06 -17.28 -3.35
C PRO A 102 -3.15 -16.55 -2.55
N GLY A 103 -2.80 -15.94 -1.43
CA GLY A 103 -3.75 -15.26 -0.57
C GLY A 103 -3.08 -14.74 0.68
N GLY A 104 -3.77 -14.02 1.31
CA GLY A 104 -4.63 -13.53 2.33
C GLY A 104 -5.32 -14.65 3.10
N ASN A 105 -6.58 -14.43 3.39
CA ASN A 105 -7.37 -15.37 4.19
C ASN A 105 -7.47 -16.75 3.52
N PHE A 106 -7.46 -16.81 2.20
CA PHE A 106 -7.45 -18.03 1.41
C PHE A 106 -6.34 -19.00 1.81
N VAL A 107 -5.12 -18.49 2.10
CA VAL A 107 -3.96 -19.38 2.32
C VAL A 107 -4.15 -20.31 3.50
N SER A 108 -4.93 -19.93 4.52
CA SER A 108 -5.14 -20.77 5.71
C SER A 108 -6.00 -22.03 5.48
N GLY A 109 -6.75 -22.06 4.36
CA GLY A 109 -7.45 -23.25 3.87
C GLY A 109 -6.77 -23.94 2.69
N TYR A 110 -5.77 -23.32 2.11
CA TYR A 110 -5.13 -23.70 0.85
C TYR A 110 -4.41 -25.05 0.93
N ARG A 111 -4.60 -25.83 -0.13
CA ARG A 111 -3.90 -27.10 -0.37
C ARG A 111 -3.21 -27.01 -1.72
N TRP A 112 -1.93 -26.68 -1.72
CA TRP A 112 -1.18 -26.41 -2.93
C TRP A 112 -1.15 -27.60 -3.91
N GLU A 113 -1.22 -28.84 -3.39
CA GLU A 113 -1.24 -30.06 -4.20
C GLU A 113 -2.49 -30.13 -5.10
N ASP A 114 -3.62 -29.55 -4.67
CA ASP A 114 -4.85 -29.51 -5.44
C ASP A 114 -4.75 -28.55 -6.65
N THR A 115 -3.72 -27.70 -6.69
CA THR A 115 -3.55 -26.63 -7.69
C THR A 115 -2.45 -26.90 -8.72
N VAL A 116 -1.85 -28.10 -8.68
CA VAL A 116 -0.78 -28.49 -9.60
C VAL A 116 -1.17 -29.74 -10.42
N GLY A 117 -0.44 -30.01 -11.50
CA GLY A 117 -0.77 -31.06 -12.45
C GLY A 117 -1.88 -30.69 -13.43
N PRO A 118 -2.45 -31.65 -14.18
CA PRO A 118 -3.47 -31.38 -15.20
C PRO A 118 -4.71 -30.73 -14.61
N ALA A 119 -5.15 -29.58 -15.15
CA ALA A 119 -6.26 -28.80 -14.61
C ALA A 119 -7.59 -29.57 -14.54
N ASP A 120 -7.85 -30.46 -15.51
CA ASP A 120 -9.02 -31.33 -15.57
C ASP A 120 -9.06 -32.43 -14.49
N LYS A 121 -7.96 -32.61 -13.76
CA LYS A 121 -7.81 -33.58 -12.66
C LYS A 121 -7.88 -32.93 -11.29
N ARG A 122 -7.86 -31.61 -11.21
CA ARG A 122 -7.84 -30.88 -9.94
C ARG A 122 -9.21 -30.88 -9.27
N PRO A 123 -9.30 -31.10 -7.96
CA PRO A 123 -10.58 -31.11 -7.27
C PRO A 123 -11.10 -29.68 -7.05
N ALA A 124 -12.39 -29.45 -7.24
CA ALA A 124 -13.03 -28.25 -6.72
C ALA A 124 -13.17 -28.35 -5.20
N ARG A 125 -13.04 -27.22 -4.50
CA ARG A 125 -13.13 -27.12 -3.05
C ARG A 125 -14.16 -26.08 -2.61
N ALA A 126 -14.83 -26.37 -1.49
CA ALA A 126 -15.54 -25.33 -0.73
C ALA A 126 -14.49 -24.46 -0.04
N GLU A 127 -14.33 -23.24 -0.49
CA GLU A 127 -13.38 -22.28 0.07
C GLU A 127 -14.05 -21.52 1.22
N LEU A 128 -13.50 -21.65 2.42
CA LEU A 128 -14.18 -21.26 3.66
C LEU A 128 -13.96 -19.80 4.03
N ALA A 129 -12.88 -19.18 3.59
CA ALA A 129 -12.58 -17.78 3.92
C ALA A 129 -13.56 -16.82 3.24
N TRP A 130 -13.91 -17.12 1.98
CA TRP A 130 -14.72 -16.25 1.14
C TRP A 130 -16.09 -16.83 0.77
N ASN A 131 -16.43 -18.04 1.27
CA ASN A 131 -17.68 -18.76 0.98
C ASN A 131 -17.92 -18.98 -0.51
N VAL A 132 -16.91 -19.41 -1.24
CA VAL A 132 -16.97 -19.66 -2.69
C VAL A 132 -16.60 -21.09 -3.04
N ILE A 133 -16.84 -21.48 -4.29
CA ILE A 133 -16.30 -22.70 -4.86
C ILE A 133 -15.00 -22.34 -5.59
N GLU A 134 -13.87 -22.81 -5.07
CA GLU A 134 -12.59 -22.75 -5.75
C GLU A 134 -12.44 -23.95 -6.68
N THR A 135 -12.26 -23.69 -7.96
CA THR A 135 -12.17 -24.74 -8.98
C THR A 135 -10.79 -25.27 -9.21
N ASN A 136 -9.75 -24.58 -8.72
CA ASN A 136 -8.34 -24.89 -8.90
C ASN A 136 -7.89 -24.98 -10.38
N GLU A 137 -8.67 -24.40 -11.32
CA GLU A 137 -8.30 -24.34 -12.74
C GLU A 137 -7.01 -23.53 -12.97
N PHE A 138 -6.79 -22.55 -12.12
CA PHE A 138 -5.56 -21.76 -12.03
C PHE A 138 -4.86 -22.09 -10.71
N GLY A 139 -3.55 -22.26 -10.73
CA GLY A 139 -2.82 -22.61 -9.52
C GLY A 139 -1.36 -22.16 -9.53
N LEU A 140 -0.54 -22.81 -8.73
CA LEU A 140 0.85 -22.44 -8.48
C LEU A 140 1.68 -22.35 -9.79
N ASN A 141 1.55 -23.32 -10.67
CA ASN A 141 2.32 -23.37 -11.90
C ASN A 141 1.87 -22.31 -12.92
N GLU A 142 0.56 -22.11 -13.04
CA GLU A 142 0.00 -21.04 -13.89
C GLU A 142 0.41 -19.67 -13.37
N PHE A 143 0.41 -19.48 -12.05
CA PHE A 143 0.87 -18.23 -11.46
C PHE A 143 2.37 -18.00 -11.69
N ALA A 144 3.20 -19.04 -11.60
CA ALA A 144 4.63 -18.94 -11.91
C ALA A 144 4.87 -18.56 -13.38
N ASP A 145 4.07 -19.07 -14.31
CA ASP A 145 4.14 -18.69 -15.72
C ASP A 145 3.66 -17.25 -15.94
N TRP A 146 2.55 -16.86 -15.31
CA TRP A 146 2.04 -15.48 -15.38
C TRP A 146 3.03 -14.47 -14.79
N SER A 147 3.65 -14.80 -13.67
CA SER A 147 4.68 -13.98 -13.03
C SER A 147 5.89 -13.72 -13.94
N LYS A 148 6.35 -14.73 -14.68
CA LYS A 148 7.40 -14.57 -15.70
C LYS A 148 6.95 -13.61 -16.81
N LEU A 149 5.69 -13.68 -17.24
CA LEU A 149 5.15 -12.80 -18.27
C LEU A 149 5.00 -11.36 -17.79
N SER A 150 4.58 -11.15 -16.53
CA SER A 150 4.48 -9.79 -15.94
C SER A 150 5.85 -9.18 -15.61
N GLY A 151 6.88 -10.01 -15.42
CA GLY A 151 8.20 -9.59 -14.96
C GLY A 151 8.27 -9.36 -13.45
N SER A 152 7.31 -9.91 -12.70
CA SER A 152 7.21 -9.76 -11.25
C SER A 152 7.87 -10.96 -10.53
N GLU A 153 8.51 -10.71 -9.40
CA GLU A 153 8.93 -11.74 -8.44
C GLU A 153 7.71 -12.33 -7.73
N ILE A 154 7.77 -13.59 -7.34
CA ILE A 154 6.72 -14.22 -6.55
C ILE A 154 7.04 -14.09 -5.07
N MET A 155 6.08 -13.57 -4.29
CA MET A 155 6.05 -13.64 -2.83
C MET A 155 5.01 -14.68 -2.42
N MET A 156 5.47 -15.90 -2.10
CA MET A 156 4.59 -17.04 -1.88
C MET A 156 4.20 -17.20 -0.42
N ALA A 157 2.91 -17.29 -0.12
CA ALA A 157 2.44 -17.59 1.22
C ALA A 157 2.22 -19.10 1.43
N VAL A 158 2.56 -19.61 2.62
CA VAL A 158 2.32 -20.99 3.03
C VAL A 158 1.23 -21.10 4.07
N ASN A 159 0.51 -22.22 4.07
CA ASN A 159 -0.61 -22.49 4.98
C ASN A 159 -0.11 -22.85 6.39
N LEU A 160 -0.13 -21.90 7.32
CA LEU A 160 0.10 -22.13 8.75
C LEU A 160 -1.19 -22.09 9.60
N GLY A 161 -2.35 -21.99 8.95
CA GLY A 161 -3.65 -22.08 9.61
C GLY A 161 -4.05 -23.52 9.88
N THR A 162 -4.38 -24.26 8.82
CA THR A 162 -4.83 -25.67 8.89
C THR A 162 -3.72 -26.68 8.64
N ARG A 163 -2.53 -26.24 8.21
CA ARG A 163 -1.34 -27.08 7.95
C ARG A 163 -0.15 -26.56 8.76
N GLY A 164 1.08 -26.83 8.36
CA GLY A 164 2.24 -26.41 9.16
C GLY A 164 3.56 -26.76 8.49
N VAL A 165 4.59 -27.07 9.31
CA VAL A 165 6.00 -27.23 8.91
C VAL A 165 6.21 -28.16 7.71
N ASP A 166 5.59 -29.35 7.75
CA ASP A 166 5.78 -30.35 6.68
C ASP A 166 5.21 -29.87 5.34
N ASP A 167 4.05 -29.22 5.36
CA ASP A 167 3.42 -28.67 4.17
C ASP A 167 4.24 -27.53 3.54
N ALA A 168 4.71 -26.59 4.37
CA ALA A 168 5.55 -25.49 3.93
C ALA A 168 6.87 -25.98 3.31
N ARG A 169 7.50 -26.99 3.91
CA ARG A 169 8.69 -27.62 3.36
C ARG A 169 8.38 -28.32 2.04
N ASN A 170 7.24 -29.00 1.93
CA ASN A 170 6.87 -29.77 0.73
C ASN A 170 6.61 -28.85 -0.47
N VAL A 171 5.91 -27.72 -0.30
CA VAL A 171 5.71 -26.77 -1.39
C VAL A 171 7.03 -26.08 -1.78
N LEU A 172 7.93 -25.80 -0.84
CA LEU A 172 9.25 -25.28 -1.15
C LEU A 172 10.08 -26.31 -1.95
N GLU A 173 10.04 -27.61 -1.56
CA GLU A 173 10.70 -28.68 -2.32
C GLU A 173 10.17 -28.75 -3.74
N TYR A 174 8.84 -28.70 -3.92
CA TYR A 174 8.22 -28.66 -5.23
C TYR A 174 8.73 -27.48 -6.06
N CYS A 175 8.77 -26.28 -5.49
CA CYS A 175 9.14 -25.06 -6.20
C CYS A 175 10.63 -24.93 -6.49
N ASN A 176 11.49 -25.27 -5.53
CA ASN A 176 12.89 -24.85 -5.55
C ASN A 176 13.90 -26.00 -5.69
N PHE A 177 13.54 -27.22 -5.28
CA PHE A 177 14.53 -28.29 -5.31
C PHE A 177 14.79 -28.80 -6.74
N PRO A 178 16.06 -29.01 -7.15
CA PRO A 178 16.39 -29.25 -8.55
C PRO A 178 15.90 -30.59 -9.10
N GLY A 179 15.78 -31.63 -8.28
CA GLY A 179 15.30 -32.95 -8.72
C GLY A 179 15.85 -34.09 -7.87
N GLY A 180 15.34 -35.32 -8.10
CA GLY A 180 15.76 -36.54 -7.39
C GLY A 180 15.03 -36.74 -6.07
N THR A 181 13.99 -35.96 -5.78
CA THR A 181 13.10 -36.11 -4.63
C THR A 181 11.65 -36.14 -5.10
N TYR A 182 10.75 -36.63 -4.25
CA TYR A 182 9.36 -36.85 -4.62
C TYR A 182 8.69 -35.60 -5.22
N TYR A 183 8.74 -34.44 -4.53
CA TYR A 183 8.04 -33.26 -4.99
C TYR A 183 8.77 -32.53 -6.12
N SER A 184 10.09 -32.52 -6.15
CA SER A 184 10.84 -31.98 -7.27
C SER A 184 10.65 -32.77 -8.57
N ASP A 185 10.55 -34.09 -8.47
CA ASP A 185 10.27 -34.96 -9.62
C ASP A 185 8.79 -34.87 -10.04
N LEU A 186 7.86 -34.65 -9.10
CA LEU A 186 6.46 -34.37 -9.38
C LEU A 186 6.31 -33.05 -10.18
N ARG A 187 7.05 -32.00 -9.84
CA ARG A 187 7.10 -30.77 -10.64
C ARG A 187 7.50 -31.06 -12.09
N LYS A 188 8.55 -31.89 -12.28
CA LYS A 188 9.00 -32.27 -13.62
C LYS A 188 7.95 -33.08 -14.38
N GLN A 189 7.24 -33.97 -13.71
CA GLN A 189 6.11 -34.71 -14.29
C GLN A 189 4.97 -33.78 -14.72
N HIS A 190 4.78 -32.67 -14.01
CA HIS A 190 3.82 -31.61 -14.36
C HIS A 190 4.31 -30.71 -15.49
N GLY A 191 5.48 -30.99 -16.11
CA GLY A 191 6.00 -30.24 -17.27
C GLY A 191 7.00 -29.13 -16.94
N TYR A 192 7.36 -28.95 -15.66
CA TYR A 192 8.31 -27.91 -15.22
C TYR A 192 9.66 -28.52 -14.85
N ALA A 193 10.52 -28.69 -15.85
CA ALA A 193 11.84 -29.32 -15.67
C ALA A 193 12.71 -28.52 -14.67
N GLU A 194 12.74 -27.21 -14.83
CA GLU A 194 13.52 -26.31 -13.97
C GLU A 194 12.72 -25.86 -12.74
N PRO A 195 13.41 -25.60 -11.61
CA PRO A 195 12.79 -25.00 -10.43
C PRO A 195 12.14 -23.64 -10.73
N HIS A 196 11.04 -23.32 -10.05
CA HIS A 196 10.47 -21.97 -10.08
C HIS A 196 11.37 -20.95 -9.39
N ASN A 197 12.23 -21.41 -8.47
CA ASN A 197 13.23 -20.61 -7.75
C ASN A 197 12.62 -19.41 -7.00
N ILE A 198 11.54 -19.65 -6.29
CA ILE A 198 10.85 -18.63 -5.48
C ILE A 198 11.71 -18.30 -4.27
N LYS A 199 12.06 -17.02 -4.08
CA LYS A 199 12.95 -16.58 -3.00
C LYS A 199 12.24 -15.98 -1.80
N LEU A 200 11.07 -15.42 -1.97
CA LEU A 200 10.36 -14.68 -0.93
C LEU A 200 9.11 -15.47 -0.49
N TRP A 201 9.00 -15.73 0.83
CA TRP A 201 7.96 -16.58 1.40
C TRP A 201 7.32 -15.97 2.64
N CYS A 202 5.98 -15.97 2.72
CA CYS A 202 5.21 -15.57 3.89
C CYS A 202 4.83 -16.79 4.73
N LEU A 203 5.10 -16.72 6.02
CA LEU A 203 4.79 -17.76 7.00
C LEU A 203 3.34 -17.60 7.52
N GLY A 204 2.36 -17.90 6.66
CA GLY A 204 0.93 -17.71 6.95
C GLY A 204 0.41 -16.34 6.55
N ASN A 205 -0.77 -16.00 7.07
CA ASN A 205 -1.47 -14.72 6.88
C ASN A 205 -2.30 -14.38 8.12
N GLU A 206 -2.19 -13.14 8.64
CA GLU A 206 -3.05 -12.59 9.71
C GLU A 206 -3.32 -13.56 10.87
N MET A 207 -2.30 -14.25 11.33
CA MET A 207 -2.46 -15.36 12.29
C MET A 207 -2.95 -14.93 13.66
N ASP A 208 -2.99 -13.61 13.96
CA ASP A 208 -3.58 -12.98 15.15
C ASP A 208 -5.08 -12.72 15.00
N GLY A 209 -5.60 -12.71 13.76
CA GLY A 209 -6.98 -12.32 13.45
C GLY A 209 -7.99 -13.42 13.77
N PRO A 210 -9.04 -13.16 14.59
CA PRO A 210 -10.06 -14.17 14.92
C PRO A 210 -10.90 -14.60 13.71
N TRP A 211 -10.86 -13.87 12.61
CA TRP A 211 -11.49 -14.24 11.33
C TRP A 211 -10.67 -15.25 10.53
N GLN A 212 -9.36 -15.35 10.82
CA GLN A 212 -8.45 -16.23 10.09
C GLN A 212 -8.67 -17.69 10.49
N ILE A 213 -8.79 -18.58 9.49
CA ILE A 213 -8.94 -20.02 9.74
C ILE A 213 -7.68 -20.54 10.41
N GLY A 214 -7.83 -21.12 11.60
CA GLY A 214 -6.71 -21.64 12.39
C GLY A 214 -5.81 -20.56 12.99
N HIS A 215 -6.37 -19.34 13.26
CA HIS A 215 -5.67 -18.29 13.99
C HIS A 215 -5.08 -18.81 15.31
N LYS A 216 -4.07 -18.12 15.82
CA LYS A 216 -3.25 -18.57 16.94
C LYS A 216 -3.02 -17.45 17.95
N THR A 217 -2.61 -17.84 19.15
CA THR A 217 -1.95 -16.90 20.08
C THR A 217 -0.56 -16.54 19.55
N ALA A 218 0.01 -15.44 20.00
CA ALA A 218 1.36 -15.01 19.62
C ALA A 218 2.43 -16.08 19.93
N GLU A 219 2.27 -16.77 21.07
CA GLU A 219 3.16 -17.86 21.50
C GLU A 219 3.08 -19.09 20.57
N GLU A 220 1.86 -19.54 20.25
CA GLU A 220 1.65 -20.67 19.34
C GLU A 220 2.16 -20.36 17.94
N TYR A 221 1.89 -19.14 17.44
CA TYR A 221 2.35 -18.72 16.14
C TYR A 221 3.87 -18.55 16.08
N GLY A 222 4.46 -17.87 17.07
CA GLY A 222 5.90 -17.65 17.14
C GLY A 222 6.67 -18.96 17.11
N ARG A 223 6.22 -19.97 17.88
CA ARG A 223 6.80 -21.32 17.86
C ARG A 223 6.65 -21.99 16.50
N LEU A 224 5.46 -21.93 15.89
CA LEU A 224 5.20 -22.54 14.58
C LEU A 224 6.03 -21.87 13.49
N ALA A 225 6.10 -20.53 13.48
CA ALA A 225 6.87 -19.76 12.52
C ALA A 225 8.36 -20.10 12.57
N THR A 226 8.93 -20.19 13.79
CA THR A 226 10.34 -20.58 14.00
C THR A 226 10.65 -21.97 13.41
N GLU A 227 9.86 -22.98 13.78
CA GLU A 227 10.10 -24.33 13.29
C GLU A 227 9.88 -24.46 11.77
N THR A 228 8.92 -23.70 11.23
CA THR A 228 8.69 -23.65 9.78
C THR A 228 9.86 -22.98 9.06
N ALA A 229 10.30 -21.82 9.55
CA ALA A 229 11.45 -21.11 9.01
C ALA A 229 12.71 -21.97 9.01
N HIS A 230 12.98 -22.64 10.14
CA HIS A 230 14.12 -23.55 10.28
C HIS A 230 14.08 -24.68 9.22
N ALA A 231 12.94 -25.38 9.11
CA ALA A 231 12.80 -26.46 8.14
C ALA A 231 12.96 -25.98 6.68
N MET A 232 12.38 -24.82 6.35
CA MET A 232 12.49 -24.24 5.02
C MET A 232 13.92 -23.79 4.70
N LYS A 233 14.62 -23.12 5.63
CA LYS A 233 16.02 -22.68 5.43
C LYS A 233 17.02 -23.83 5.43
N LEU A 234 16.74 -24.97 6.05
CA LEU A 234 17.54 -26.20 5.89
C LEU A 234 17.44 -26.75 4.47
N LEU A 235 16.30 -26.59 3.80
CA LEU A 235 16.09 -27.04 2.43
C LEU A 235 16.68 -26.05 1.40
N ASP A 236 16.41 -24.75 1.57
CA ASP A 236 16.96 -23.67 0.73
C ASP A 236 17.39 -22.48 1.60
N PRO A 237 18.66 -22.36 1.98
CA PRO A 237 19.14 -21.26 2.83
C PRO A 237 19.11 -19.88 2.15
N SER A 238 18.82 -19.82 0.85
CA SER A 238 18.81 -18.57 0.08
C SER A 238 17.45 -17.86 0.05
N ILE A 239 16.42 -18.43 0.69
CA ILE A 239 15.10 -17.82 0.76
C ILE A 239 15.02 -16.71 1.83
N GLU A 240 14.15 -15.76 1.58
CA GLU A 240 13.79 -14.70 2.51
C GLU A 240 12.40 -14.99 3.10
N LEU A 241 12.24 -14.81 4.41
CA LEU A 241 11.04 -15.21 5.14
C LEU A 241 10.38 -14.01 5.82
N VAL A 242 9.05 -13.91 5.65
CA VAL A 242 8.19 -12.91 6.26
C VAL A 242 7.30 -13.59 7.31
N ALA A 243 7.39 -13.19 8.57
CA ALA A 243 6.47 -13.62 9.62
C ALA A 243 5.31 -12.63 9.76
N CYS A 244 4.13 -13.13 10.18
CA CYS A 244 2.98 -12.28 10.44
C CYS A 244 3.22 -11.36 11.65
N GLY A 245 3.13 -10.06 11.44
CA GLY A 245 2.83 -9.09 12.48
C GLY A 245 1.32 -8.98 12.71
N SER A 246 0.87 -7.95 13.42
CA SER A 246 -0.57 -7.73 13.65
C SER A 246 -1.29 -7.39 12.36
N SER A 247 -2.52 -7.91 12.21
CA SER A 247 -3.40 -7.66 11.06
C SER A 247 -3.80 -6.18 10.91
N ASN A 248 -3.66 -5.40 11.96
CA ASN A 248 -3.73 -3.93 11.97
C ASN A 248 -3.32 -3.37 13.33
N GLY A 249 -2.99 -2.06 13.38
CA GLY A 249 -2.60 -1.38 14.61
C GLY A 249 -3.70 -1.25 15.68
N GLY A 250 -4.95 -1.60 15.36
CA GLY A 250 -6.09 -1.60 16.30
C GLY A 250 -6.32 -2.95 17.00
N MET A 251 -5.55 -3.99 16.70
CA MET A 251 -5.67 -5.29 17.35
C MET A 251 -5.39 -5.18 18.85
N LYS A 252 -6.16 -5.93 19.67
CA LYS A 252 -5.96 -5.95 21.13
C LYS A 252 -4.61 -6.50 21.55
N THR A 253 -4.02 -7.30 20.71
CA THR A 253 -2.71 -7.96 20.88
C THR A 253 -1.56 -7.14 20.30
N PHE A 254 -1.85 -6.01 19.63
CA PHE A 254 -0.85 -5.16 18.99
C PHE A 254 0.27 -4.76 19.96
N GLY A 255 1.50 -4.86 19.51
CA GLY A 255 2.72 -4.63 20.29
C GLY A 255 3.18 -5.87 21.06
N GLU A 256 2.30 -6.55 21.80
CA GLU A 256 2.60 -7.81 22.46
C GLU A 256 2.78 -8.96 21.46
N TRP A 257 1.96 -8.96 20.39
CA TRP A 257 2.07 -9.93 19.29
C TRP A 257 3.45 -9.86 18.63
N GLU A 258 3.85 -8.67 18.16
CA GLU A 258 5.15 -8.46 17.52
C GLU A 258 6.31 -8.86 18.43
N ALA A 259 6.29 -8.40 19.69
CA ALA A 259 7.36 -8.68 20.63
C ALA A 259 7.50 -10.18 20.93
N THR A 260 6.38 -10.91 21.06
CA THR A 260 6.36 -12.34 21.34
C THR A 260 6.81 -13.16 20.12
N VAL A 261 6.26 -12.86 18.94
CA VAL A 261 6.64 -13.54 17.69
C VAL A 261 8.14 -13.36 17.41
N LEU A 262 8.64 -12.13 17.55
CA LEU A 262 10.06 -11.83 17.37
C LEU A 262 10.94 -12.47 18.46
N ASP A 263 10.43 -12.63 19.68
CA ASP A 263 11.19 -13.34 20.71
C ASP A 263 11.47 -14.79 20.35
N HIS A 264 10.57 -15.43 19.62
CA HIS A 264 10.76 -16.78 19.07
C HIS A 264 11.59 -16.79 17.78
N ALA A 265 11.20 -16.04 16.76
CA ALA A 265 11.62 -16.23 15.37
C ALA A 265 12.71 -15.26 14.89
N TYR A 266 13.27 -14.38 15.73
CA TYR A 266 14.11 -13.25 15.31
C TYR A 266 15.26 -13.64 14.38
N GLU A 267 15.96 -14.73 14.66
CA GLU A 267 17.13 -15.13 13.88
C GLU A 267 16.77 -15.89 12.58
N ASP A 268 15.54 -16.41 12.50
CA ASP A 268 15.10 -17.28 11.41
C ASP A 268 14.34 -16.54 10.30
N ILE A 269 13.76 -15.36 10.58
CA ILE A 269 12.97 -14.55 9.63
C ILE A 269 13.73 -13.30 9.20
N ASP A 270 13.36 -12.73 8.07
CA ASP A 270 14.01 -11.55 7.50
C ASP A 270 13.12 -10.31 7.60
N TYR A 271 11.79 -10.51 7.60
CA TYR A 271 10.80 -9.45 7.65
C TYR A 271 9.67 -9.78 8.62
N LEU A 272 9.06 -8.72 9.17
CA LEU A 272 7.79 -8.78 9.89
C LEU A 272 6.72 -8.07 9.07
N SER A 273 5.54 -8.69 8.90
CA SER A 273 4.46 -8.10 8.09
C SER A 273 3.63 -7.07 8.86
N LEU A 274 3.04 -6.13 8.11
CA LEU A 274 2.04 -5.18 8.58
C LEU A 274 0.90 -5.12 7.57
N HIS A 275 -0.34 -4.98 8.06
CA HIS A 275 -1.52 -4.78 7.24
C HIS A 275 -2.31 -3.55 7.69
N VAL A 276 -2.91 -2.81 6.76
CA VAL A 276 -3.86 -1.75 7.07
C VAL A 276 -4.81 -1.47 5.91
N TYR A 277 -6.07 -1.28 6.25
CA TYR A 277 -7.10 -0.79 5.33
C TYR A 277 -7.79 0.43 5.93
N TYR A 278 -7.95 1.48 5.13
CA TYR A 278 -8.63 2.71 5.55
C TYR A 278 -9.99 2.86 4.88
N ASP A 279 -10.88 3.57 5.55
CA ASP A 279 -12.22 3.85 5.03
C ASP A 279 -12.64 5.31 5.26
N ASN A 280 -13.63 5.76 4.46
CA ASN A 280 -14.32 7.02 4.65
C ASN A 280 -15.83 6.82 4.82
N ASN A 281 -16.22 5.85 5.64
CA ASN A 281 -17.64 5.56 5.95
C ASN A 281 -18.38 6.77 6.54
N GLN A 282 -17.66 7.71 7.16
CA GLN A 282 -18.21 8.94 7.73
C GLN A 282 -18.35 10.08 6.71
N ASN A 283 -17.86 9.89 5.48
CA ASN A 283 -17.77 10.92 4.45
C ASN A 283 -17.10 12.22 4.95
N ASN A 284 -16.00 12.07 5.69
CA ASN A 284 -15.20 13.13 6.26
C ASN A 284 -13.83 13.17 5.57
N THR A 285 -13.75 13.83 4.41
CA THR A 285 -12.54 13.89 3.58
C THR A 285 -11.31 14.43 4.33
N PRO A 286 -11.37 15.50 5.15
CA PRO A 286 -10.20 15.96 5.91
C PRO A 286 -9.63 14.90 6.86
N GLU A 287 -10.47 14.17 7.56
CA GLU A 287 -10.04 13.07 8.44
C GLU A 287 -9.53 11.87 7.65
N PHE A 288 -10.17 11.56 6.52
CA PHE A 288 -9.75 10.49 5.64
C PHE A 288 -8.35 10.74 5.08
N LEU A 289 -8.07 11.96 4.61
CA LEU A 289 -6.73 12.34 4.10
C LEU A 289 -5.65 12.41 5.19
N ALA A 290 -6.01 12.38 6.48
CA ALA A 290 -5.08 12.30 7.59
C ALA A 290 -4.63 10.86 7.93
N LYS A 291 -5.24 9.83 7.36
CA LYS A 291 -4.99 8.42 7.69
C LYS A 291 -3.55 7.96 7.39
N ASN A 292 -2.84 8.64 6.50
CA ASN A 292 -1.42 8.36 6.29
C ASN A 292 -0.55 8.60 7.54
N LEU A 293 -0.95 9.51 8.46
CA LEU A 293 -0.27 9.69 9.74
C LEU A 293 -0.48 8.50 10.69
N ASP A 294 -1.63 7.84 10.59
CA ASP A 294 -1.89 6.59 11.31
C ASP A 294 -0.99 5.45 10.82
N MET A 295 -0.76 5.39 9.49
CA MET A 295 0.20 4.46 8.89
C MET A 295 1.64 4.74 9.34
N ASP A 296 2.03 6.02 9.43
CA ASP A 296 3.34 6.46 9.91
C ASP A 296 3.58 6.04 11.37
N ASP A 297 2.60 6.29 12.26
CA ASP A 297 2.61 5.86 13.66
C ASP A 297 2.72 4.33 13.79
N PHE A 298 1.98 3.58 12.95
CA PHE A 298 1.99 2.12 12.95
C PHE A 298 3.38 1.58 12.57
N ILE A 299 3.96 2.05 11.46
CA ILE A 299 5.32 1.65 11.04
C ILE A 299 6.33 1.98 12.14
N SER A 300 6.34 3.21 12.65
CA SER A 300 7.28 3.68 13.67
C SER A 300 7.20 2.85 14.96
N THR A 301 5.99 2.46 15.37
CA THR A 301 5.77 1.62 16.55
C THR A 301 6.36 0.22 16.32
N VAL A 302 6.08 -0.43 15.19
CA VAL A 302 6.59 -1.78 14.91
C VAL A 302 8.12 -1.77 14.73
N VAL A 303 8.69 -0.74 14.11
CA VAL A 303 10.15 -0.54 14.06
C VAL A 303 10.75 -0.52 15.46
N SER A 304 10.14 0.25 16.37
CA SER A 304 10.61 0.36 17.75
C SER A 304 10.57 -0.98 18.50
N ILE A 305 9.54 -1.80 18.24
CA ILE A 305 9.43 -3.16 18.82
C ILE A 305 10.52 -4.08 18.24
N CYS A 306 10.74 -4.06 16.94
CA CYS A 306 11.82 -4.83 16.29
C CYS A 306 13.19 -4.48 16.92
N ASP A 307 13.46 -3.19 17.12
CA ASP A 307 14.73 -2.73 17.69
C ASP A 307 14.85 -3.04 19.19
N TYR A 308 13.74 -3.01 19.94
CA TYR A 308 13.69 -3.48 21.31
C TYR A 308 14.07 -4.96 21.41
N VAL A 309 13.46 -5.83 20.59
CA VAL A 309 13.76 -7.27 20.61
C VAL A 309 15.19 -7.54 20.13
N LYS A 310 15.69 -6.81 19.12
CA LYS A 310 17.10 -6.83 18.70
C LYS A 310 18.04 -6.58 19.88
N GLY A 311 17.78 -5.51 20.65
CA GLY A 311 18.57 -5.17 21.82
C GLY A 311 18.49 -6.23 22.91
N LYS A 312 17.29 -6.75 23.22
CA LYS A 312 17.05 -7.83 24.18
C LYS A 312 17.85 -9.10 23.84
N LYS A 313 17.90 -9.45 22.56
CA LYS A 313 18.61 -10.66 22.07
C LYS A 313 20.09 -10.45 21.80
N HIS A 314 20.58 -9.21 21.89
CA HIS A 314 21.94 -8.83 21.48
C HIS A 314 22.27 -9.24 20.04
N SER A 315 21.25 -9.29 19.18
CA SER A 315 21.39 -9.70 17.78
C SER A 315 22.08 -8.61 16.94
N LYS A 316 22.87 -9.04 15.96
CA LYS A 316 23.42 -8.15 14.91
C LYS A 316 22.47 -8.02 13.73
N LYS A 317 21.53 -8.96 13.58
CA LYS A 317 20.53 -8.96 12.52
C LYS A 317 19.57 -7.78 12.71
N GLN A 318 19.09 -7.22 11.62
CA GLN A 318 18.00 -6.25 11.61
C GLN A 318 16.79 -6.88 10.93
N ILE A 319 15.66 -6.89 11.60
CA ILE A 319 14.38 -7.25 10.98
C ILE A 319 13.87 -6.02 10.25
N ASN A 320 13.60 -6.18 8.96
CA ASN A 320 12.93 -5.19 8.14
C ASN A 320 11.41 -5.44 8.13
N LEU A 321 10.66 -4.56 7.49
CA LEU A 321 9.21 -4.65 7.43
C LEU A 321 8.74 -4.98 6.02
N SER A 322 7.70 -5.81 5.95
CA SER A 322 6.89 -6.10 4.78
C SER A 322 5.49 -5.56 5.03
N PHE A 323 5.16 -4.43 4.41
CA PHE A 323 3.80 -3.90 4.47
C PHE A 323 2.95 -4.58 3.38
N ASP A 324 2.72 -5.88 3.51
CA ASP A 324 2.28 -6.75 2.43
C ASP A 324 0.76 -6.82 2.22
N GLU A 325 -0.01 -6.01 2.97
CA GLU A 325 -1.39 -5.62 2.63
C GLU A 325 -1.65 -4.18 3.05
N TRP A 326 -1.98 -3.30 2.10
CA TRP A 326 -2.40 -1.94 2.40
C TRP A 326 -3.29 -1.40 1.28
N ASN A 327 -4.35 -0.71 1.61
CA ASN A 327 -5.22 0.02 0.66
C ASN A 327 -6.33 0.80 1.39
N VAL A 328 -7.22 1.37 0.60
CA VAL A 328 -8.56 1.81 0.97
C VAL A 328 -9.55 0.68 0.71
N TRP A 329 -10.50 0.44 1.63
CA TRP A 329 -11.53 -0.60 1.46
C TRP A 329 -12.81 -0.26 2.20
N TYR A 330 -13.84 0.18 1.48
CA TYR A 330 -15.17 0.43 2.05
C TYR A 330 -16.31 0.53 1.04
N HIS A 331 -16.03 0.70 -0.26
CA HIS A 331 -17.08 0.99 -1.26
C HIS A 331 -17.95 -0.22 -1.59
N SER A 332 -17.43 -1.44 -1.57
CA SER A 332 -18.14 -2.66 -1.95
C SER A 332 -18.99 -3.27 -0.84
N LYS A 333 -18.82 -2.85 0.42
CA LYS A 333 -19.36 -3.52 1.63
C LYS A 333 -20.87 -3.81 1.57
N GLU A 334 -21.67 -2.98 0.93
CA GLU A 334 -23.12 -3.24 0.81
C GLU A 334 -23.42 -4.22 -0.34
N ALA A 335 -22.68 -4.16 -1.44
CA ALA A 335 -22.81 -5.10 -2.55
C ALA A 335 -22.39 -6.52 -2.15
N ASP A 336 -21.31 -6.62 -1.36
CA ASP A 336 -20.77 -7.90 -0.88
C ASP A 336 -21.79 -8.71 -0.05
N LYS A 337 -22.69 -8.05 0.67
CA LYS A 337 -23.78 -8.70 1.43
C LYS A 337 -24.80 -9.43 0.54
N LEU A 338 -24.85 -9.11 -0.74
CA LEU A 338 -25.79 -9.69 -1.71
C LEU A 338 -25.21 -10.88 -2.47
N ILE A 339 -23.94 -11.22 -2.24
CA ILE A 339 -23.27 -12.34 -2.90
C ILE A 339 -23.91 -13.66 -2.47
N THR A 340 -24.23 -14.49 -3.47
CA THR A 340 -24.73 -15.83 -3.22
C THR A 340 -23.59 -16.72 -2.70
N PRO A 341 -23.71 -17.28 -1.49
CA PRO A 341 -22.70 -18.20 -0.96
C PRO A 341 -22.44 -19.38 -1.92
N TRP A 342 -21.19 -19.83 -1.95
CA TRP A 342 -20.73 -20.94 -2.78
C TRP A 342 -20.89 -20.72 -4.29
N SER A 343 -20.90 -19.47 -4.72
CA SER A 343 -20.75 -19.13 -6.14
C SER A 343 -19.28 -19.23 -6.56
N LYS A 344 -19.03 -19.34 -7.88
CA LYS A 344 -17.68 -19.31 -8.47
C LYS A 344 -17.34 -17.87 -8.82
N ALA A 345 -16.19 -17.39 -8.39
CA ALA A 345 -15.65 -16.08 -8.76
C ALA A 345 -16.69 -14.94 -8.74
N PRO A 346 -17.36 -14.67 -7.59
CA PRO A 346 -18.35 -13.59 -7.53
C PRO A 346 -17.69 -12.22 -7.62
N HIS A 347 -18.49 -11.19 -7.97
CA HIS A 347 -18.08 -9.78 -7.84
C HIS A 347 -17.97 -9.40 -6.37
N GLN A 348 -16.86 -9.72 -5.74
CA GLN A 348 -16.61 -9.56 -4.30
C GLN A 348 -15.47 -8.59 -4.07
N LEU A 349 -15.63 -7.67 -3.11
CA LEU A 349 -14.66 -6.61 -2.80
C LEU A 349 -14.27 -5.77 -4.03
N GLU A 350 -15.18 -5.57 -4.97
CA GLU A 350 -14.96 -4.73 -6.14
C GLU A 350 -15.23 -3.26 -5.82
N ASP A 351 -14.33 -2.65 -5.05
CA ASP A 351 -14.40 -1.23 -4.74
C ASP A 351 -14.21 -0.37 -6.00
N VAL A 352 -15.08 0.60 -6.19
CA VAL A 352 -14.95 1.62 -7.25
C VAL A 352 -14.32 2.86 -6.63
N TYR A 353 -13.03 3.04 -6.88
CA TYR A 353 -12.24 4.11 -6.29
C TYR A 353 -12.53 5.47 -6.92
N ASN A 354 -12.74 6.45 -6.06
CA ASN A 354 -12.92 7.84 -6.45
C ASN A 354 -11.60 8.65 -6.35
N PHE A 355 -11.68 9.94 -6.59
CA PHE A 355 -10.48 10.78 -6.61
C PHE A 355 -9.90 11.01 -5.19
N GLU A 356 -10.69 11.09 -4.13
CA GLU A 356 -10.15 11.23 -2.77
C GLU A 356 -9.34 9.99 -2.33
N ASP A 357 -9.75 8.80 -2.79
CA ASP A 357 -8.99 7.56 -2.55
C ASP A 357 -7.60 7.63 -3.18
N ALA A 358 -7.50 8.19 -4.39
CA ALA A 358 -6.22 8.38 -5.06
C ALA A 358 -5.28 9.32 -4.29
N LEU A 359 -5.82 10.38 -3.67
CA LEU A 359 -5.01 11.29 -2.83
C LEU A 359 -4.50 10.60 -1.57
N LEU A 360 -5.33 9.78 -0.91
CA LEU A 360 -4.88 9.03 0.26
C LEU A 360 -3.84 7.97 -0.13
N VAL A 361 -4.07 7.20 -1.21
CA VAL A 361 -3.08 6.22 -1.72
C VAL A 361 -1.76 6.92 -2.06
N GLY A 362 -1.80 8.11 -2.65
CA GLY A 362 -0.61 8.93 -2.87
C GLY A 362 0.13 9.28 -1.57
N SER A 363 -0.59 9.69 -0.52
CA SER A 363 -0.02 9.98 0.80
C SER A 363 0.54 8.72 1.48
N MET A 364 -0.12 7.56 1.33
CA MET A 364 0.38 6.28 1.85
C MET A 364 1.70 5.88 1.16
N LEU A 365 1.81 6.06 -0.16
CA LEU A 365 3.06 5.83 -0.91
C LEU A 365 4.20 6.76 -0.45
N ILE A 366 3.89 8.03 -0.17
CA ILE A 366 4.85 8.98 0.42
C ILE A 366 5.31 8.46 1.80
N THR A 367 4.39 7.96 2.62
CA THR A 367 4.71 7.40 3.94
C THR A 367 5.63 6.18 3.82
N LEU A 368 5.32 5.24 2.92
CA LEU A 368 6.18 4.07 2.67
C LEU A 368 7.59 4.47 2.24
N LEU A 369 7.72 5.46 1.36
CA LEU A 369 9.02 5.99 0.93
C LEU A 369 9.77 6.65 2.09
N LYS A 370 9.11 7.41 2.95
CA LYS A 370 9.72 8.03 4.15
C LYS A 370 10.32 6.98 5.12
N HIS A 371 9.81 5.75 5.08
CA HIS A 371 10.28 4.62 5.90
C HIS A 371 11.09 3.58 5.11
N CYS A 372 11.63 3.93 3.94
CA CYS A 372 12.37 3.00 3.07
C CYS A 372 13.62 2.40 3.71
N ASP A 373 14.12 2.98 4.79
CA ASP A 373 15.20 2.42 5.61
C ASP A 373 14.81 1.09 6.27
N ARG A 374 13.53 0.92 6.62
CA ARG A 374 13.00 -0.25 7.31
C ARG A 374 11.94 -1.00 6.51
N VAL A 375 11.05 -0.32 5.78
CA VAL A 375 10.07 -0.94 4.89
C VAL A 375 10.76 -1.29 3.57
N LYS A 376 10.93 -2.59 3.31
CA LYS A 376 11.59 -3.09 2.08
C LYS A 376 10.62 -3.71 1.10
N ILE A 377 9.46 -4.14 1.58
CA ILE A 377 8.40 -4.73 0.78
C ILE A 377 7.11 -4.01 1.13
N ALA A 378 6.29 -3.69 0.12
CA ALA A 378 4.91 -3.28 0.36
C ALA A 378 4.04 -3.76 -0.81
N CYS A 379 2.88 -4.36 -0.51
CA CYS A 379 2.00 -4.89 -1.52
C CYS A 379 0.64 -4.20 -1.46
N LEU A 380 0.33 -3.42 -2.50
CA LEU A 380 -1.02 -2.88 -2.66
C LEU A 380 -2.02 -4.05 -2.80
N ALA A 381 -2.97 -4.12 -1.94
CA ALA A 381 -4.02 -5.13 -1.93
C ALA A 381 -5.29 -4.61 -2.60
N GLN A 382 -5.73 -5.15 -3.79
CA GLN A 382 -5.00 -6.13 -4.57
C GLN A 382 -4.64 -5.55 -5.94
N LEU A 383 -4.37 -6.40 -6.94
CA LEU A 383 -3.88 -5.93 -8.24
C LEU A 383 -4.99 -5.77 -9.28
N VAL A 384 -5.94 -6.71 -9.32
CA VAL A 384 -7.01 -6.77 -10.35
C VAL A 384 -8.35 -7.06 -9.70
N ASN A 385 -9.38 -6.29 -10.03
CA ASN A 385 -10.77 -6.35 -9.62
C ASN A 385 -11.03 -6.16 -8.11
N VAL A 386 -10.41 -6.96 -7.29
CA VAL A 386 -10.63 -6.97 -5.84
C VAL A 386 -9.85 -5.84 -5.18
N ILE A 387 -10.55 -4.80 -4.67
CA ILE A 387 -9.94 -3.58 -4.09
C ILE A 387 -8.69 -3.12 -4.86
N ALA A 388 -8.80 -3.00 -6.18
CA ALA A 388 -7.66 -3.00 -7.08
C ALA A 388 -7.54 -1.73 -7.95
N PRO A 389 -6.33 -1.37 -8.41
CA PRO A 389 -6.12 -0.28 -9.36
C PRO A 389 -6.61 -0.62 -10.79
N ILE A 390 -6.79 -1.90 -11.12
CA ILE A 390 -7.19 -2.39 -12.43
C ILE A 390 -8.52 -3.11 -12.32
N MET A 391 -9.50 -2.72 -13.12
CA MET A 391 -10.79 -3.40 -13.26
C MET A 391 -10.90 -4.07 -14.62
N THR A 392 -11.72 -5.12 -14.68
CA THR A 392 -11.98 -5.88 -15.92
C THR A 392 -13.47 -6.12 -16.16
N SER A 393 -13.80 -6.30 -17.43
CA SER A 393 -15.09 -6.77 -17.91
C SER A 393 -14.91 -7.83 -19.01
N ASP A 394 -15.99 -8.31 -19.58
CA ASP A 394 -15.97 -9.20 -20.75
C ASP A 394 -15.47 -8.50 -22.02
N THR A 395 -15.32 -7.18 -22.01
CA THR A 395 -14.92 -6.37 -23.17
C THR A 395 -13.54 -5.77 -23.04
N GLY A 396 -13.01 -5.58 -21.83
CA GLY A 396 -11.70 -4.97 -21.65
C GLY A 396 -11.26 -4.81 -20.19
N ALA A 397 -10.22 -4.01 -20.02
CA ALA A 397 -9.68 -3.64 -18.72
C ALA A 397 -9.43 -2.13 -18.67
N TRP A 398 -9.60 -1.50 -17.51
CA TRP A 398 -9.38 -0.07 -17.33
C TRP A 398 -8.70 0.27 -16.01
N ARG A 399 -8.15 1.49 -15.93
CA ARG A 399 -7.45 2.04 -14.75
C ARG A 399 -8.45 2.71 -13.83
N GLN A 400 -8.44 2.36 -12.56
CA GLN A 400 -9.09 3.13 -11.50
C GLN A 400 -8.25 4.36 -11.11
N THR A 401 -8.80 5.24 -10.27
CA THR A 401 -8.13 6.48 -9.87
C THR A 401 -6.83 6.25 -9.13
N ILE A 402 -6.78 5.23 -8.25
CA ILE A 402 -5.59 4.86 -7.45
C ILE A 402 -4.44 4.29 -8.30
N PHE A 403 -4.70 3.93 -9.56
CA PHE A 403 -3.68 3.46 -10.49
C PHE A 403 -2.58 4.51 -10.70
N TYR A 404 -2.95 5.78 -10.78
CA TYR A 404 -2.01 6.83 -11.19
C TYR A 404 -0.97 7.19 -10.11
N PRO A 405 -1.32 7.43 -8.82
CA PRO A 405 -0.31 7.62 -7.80
C PRO A 405 0.67 6.44 -7.71
N PHE A 406 0.15 5.21 -7.81
CA PHE A 406 0.98 4.01 -7.79
C PHE A 406 1.91 3.95 -9.01
N LEU A 407 1.41 4.18 -10.22
CA LEU A 407 2.19 4.24 -11.46
C LEU A 407 3.34 5.24 -11.34
N HIS A 408 3.04 6.45 -10.88
CA HIS A 408 4.06 7.48 -10.76
C HIS A 408 5.13 7.11 -9.73
N ALA A 409 4.73 6.59 -8.58
CA ALA A 409 5.67 6.17 -7.55
C ALA A 409 6.53 4.99 -8.00
N SER A 410 5.93 3.96 -8.59
CA SER A 410 6.63 2.75 -9.04
C SER A 410 7.61 2.99 -10.20
N THR A 411 7.36 4.00 -11.02
CA THR A 411 8.21 4.31 -12.18
C THR A 411 9.25 5.39 -11.90
N LEU A 412 8.93 6.37 -11.05
CA LEU A 412 9.75 7.57 -10.82
C LEU A 412 10.38 7.63 -9.41
N GLY A 413 9.85 6.87 -8.44
CA GLY A 413 10.37 6.81 -7.07
C GLY A 413 11.50 5.80 -6.94
N ARG A 414 12.67 6.09 -7.49
CA ARG A 414 13.83 5.19 -7.53
C ARG A 414 15.04 5.83 -6.86
N GLY A 415 16.06 5.02 -6.62
CA GLY A 415 17.31 5.45 -6.02
C GLY A 415 17.22 5.61 -4.50
N LYS A 416 17.55 6.78 -3.98
CA LYS A 416 17.63 7.08 -2.55
C LYS A 416 16.50 8.04 -2.15
N VAL A 417 15.97 7.86 -0.95
CA VAL A 417 15.06 8.85 -0.34
C VAL A 417 15.89 9.84 0.47
N LEU A 418 15.69 11.12 0.17
CA LEU A 418 16.27 12.21 0.97
C LEU A 418 15.41 12.49 2.18
N THR A 419 16.03 12.71 3.34
CA THR A 419 15.31 13.18 4.52
C THR A 419 14.69 14.55 4.22
N THR A 420 13.36 14.60 4.25
CA THR A 420 12.58 15.74 3.80
C THR A 420 11.85 16.35 5.00
N LEU A 421 12.21 17.60 5.34
CA LEU A 421 11.54 18.38 6.38
C LEU A 421 10.52 19.30 5.73
N VAL A 422 9.25 19.09 6.06
CA VAL A 422 8.12 19.89 5.55
C VAL A 422 7.64 20.85 6.63
N ASP A 423 7.68 22.15 6.36
CA ASP A 423 7.07 23.20 7.18
C ASP A 423 5.88 23.77 6.43
N ALA A 424 4.68 23.42 6.87
CA ALA A 424 3.41 23.75 6.22
C ALA A 424 2.34 24.07 7.26
N PRO A 425 1.34 24.89 6.92
CA PRO A 425 0.14 25.03 7.74
C PRO A 425 -0.52 23.68 7.97
N CYS A 426 -1.24 23.53 9.07
CA CYS A 426 -1.93 22.31 9.40
C CYS A 426 -3.38 22.54 9.83
N TYR A 427 -4.17 21.49 9.84
CA TYR A 427 -5.54 21.44 10.34
C TYR A 427 -5.68 20.32 11.38
N SER A 428 -6.75 20.35 12.16
CA SER A 428 -7.06 19.27 13.10
C SER A 428 -8.09 18.32 12.49
N ALA A 429 -7.86 17.01 12.62
CA ALA A 429 -8.77 15.98 12.12
C ALA A 429 -8.69 14.69 12.92
N GLY A 430 -9.84 14.13 13.32
CA GLY A 430 -9.93 12.90 14.10
C GLY A 430 -9.09 12.98 15.38
N LYS A 431 -8.15 12.06 15.54
CA LYS A 431 -7.24 12.00 16.69
C LYS A 431 -6.01 12.93 16.57
N PHE A 432 -5.82 13.61 15.44
CA PHE A 432 -4.64 14.43 15.18
C PHE A 432 -4.93 15.92 15.38
N ASP A 433 -4.17 16.57 16.26
CA ASP A 433 -4.27 18.00 16.52
C ASP A 433 -3.69 18.85 15.37
N CYS A 434 -2.74 18.32 14.62
CA CYS A 434 -2.06 18.99 13.52
C CYS A 434 -1.79 18.00 12.38
N VAL A 435 -2.56 18.08 11.31
CA VAL A 435 -2.37 17.38 10.05
C VAL A 435 -1.78 18.36 9.05
N PRO A 436 -0.54 18.21 8.56
CA PRO A 436 0.00 19.11 7.56
C PRO A 436 -0.84 19.07 6.27
N TYR A 437 -1.13 20.26 5.71
CA TYR A 437 -1.79 20.33 4.41
C TYR A 437 -0.89 19.81 3.27
N LEU A 438 0.44 19.91 3.44
CA LEU A 438 1.41 19.36 2.50
C LEU A 438 2.02 18.07 3.02
N ASP A 439 1.90 17.01 2.24
CA ASP A 439 2.69 15.80 2.39
C ASP A 439 3.67 15.70 1.23
N ALA A 440 4.96 15.43 1.48
CA ALA A 440 5.96 15.37 0.43
C ALA A 440 7.14 14.46 0.79
N VAL A 441 7.75 13.87 -0.25
CA VAL A 441 9.01 13.12 -0.19
C VAL A 441 9.83 13.37 -1.46
N ILE A 442 11.15 13.28 -1.35
CA ILE A 442 12.07 13.46 -2.47
C ILE A 442 12.91 12.19 -2.64
N THR A 443 12.96 11.69 -3.88
CA THR A 443 13.89 10.63 -4.27
C THR A 443 14.97 11.15 -5.22
N GLU A 444 16.19 10.64 -5.07
CA GLU A 444 17.33 10.92 -5.95
C GLU A 444 17.74 9.64 -6.68
N ASP A 445 17.64 9.65 -8.00
CA ASP A 445 18.18 8.62 -8.88
C ASP A 445 19.49 9.11 -9.48
N GLU A 446 20.61 8.73 -8.83
CA GLU A 446 21.94 9.16 -9.23
C GLU A 446 22.34 8.64 -10.62
N GLU A 447 21.87 7.44 -11.00
CA GLU A 447 22.19 6.83 -12.31
C GLU A 447 21.57 7.62 -13.46
N ASN A 448 20.36 8.13 -13.26
CA ASN A 448 19.62 8.90 -14.25
C ASN A 448 19.77 10.42 -14.07
N GLU A 449 20.63 10.88 -13.15
CA GLU A 449 20.84 12.29 -12.79
C GLU A 449 19.50 13.02 -12.60
N SER A 450 18.58 12.43 -11.81
CA SER A 450 17.25 12.97 -11.60
C SER A 450 16.84 13.02 -10.13
N LEU A 451 16.01 14.03 -9.81
CA LEU A 451 15.28 14.13 -8.55
C LEU A 451 13.78 14.05 -8.85
N THR A 452 13.04 13.34 -8.02
CA THR A 452 11.59 13.32 -8.09
C THR A 452 11.00 13.78 -6.77
N VAL A 453 10.17 14.83 -6.81
CA VAL A 453 9.38 15.31 -5.67
C VAL A 453 7.98 14.79 -5.83
N PHE A 454 7.52 13.95 -4.90
CA PHE A 454 6.13 13.55 -4.76
C PHE A 454 5.48 14.43 -3.70
N ALA A 455 4.31 14.98 -4.01
CA ALA A 455 3.61 15.87 -3.09
C ALA A 455 2.09 15.73 -3.20
N VAL A 456 1.41 15.76 -2.04
CA VAL A 456 -0.05 15.89 -1.94
C VAL A 456 -0.37 17.20 -1.25
N ASN A 457 -1.12 18.07 -1.92
CA ASN A 457 -1.82 19.17 -1.26
C ASN A 457 -3.19 18.65 -0.79
N LYS A 458 -3.38 18.55 0.53
CA LYS A 458 -4.61 18.07 1.18
C LYS A 458 -5.64 19.16 1.40
N ASP A 459 -5.30 20.42 1.08
CA ASP A 459 -6.23 21.53 1.23
C ASP A 459 -7.37 21.40 0.21
N LEU A 460 -8.61 21.42 0.69
CA LEU A 460 -9.79 21.26 -0.16
C LEU A 460 -10.25 22.58 -0.82
N GLU A 461 -9.70 23.71 -0.38
CA GLU A 461 -10.19 25.04 -0.75
C GLU A 461 -9.12 25.90 -1.45
N GLU A 462 -7.84 25.76 -1.06
CA GLU A 462 -6.79 26.70 -1.46
C GLU A 462 -5.60 26.00 -2.12
N ASP A 463 -5.06 26.64 -3.17
CA ASP A 463 -3.76 26.30 -3.74
C ASP A 463 -2.64 26.63 -2.74
N MET A 464 -1.46 26.06 -2.94
CA MET A 464 -0.32 26.23 -2.06
C MET A 464 0.95 26.60 -2.82
N GLU A 465 1.60 27.69 -2.41
CA GLU A 465 2.96 28.00 -2.84
C GLU A 465 3.96 27.19 -2.03
N VAL A 466 4.80 26.40 -2.71
CA VAL A 466 5.83 25.59 -2.07
C VAL A 466 7.21 26.00 -2.58
N SER A 467 8.12 26.24 -1.65
CA SER A 467 9.53 26.47 -1.93
C SER A 467 10.37 25.28 -1.40
N CYS A 468 11.18 24.68 -2.26
CA CYS A 468 12.09 23.62 -1.87
C CYS A 468 13.55 24.03 -2.10
N ASP A 469 14.38 24.02 -1.04
CA ASP A 469 15.80 24.36 -1.12
C ASP A 469 16.59 23.21 -1.74
N LEU A 470 17.03 23.39 -2.98
CA LEU A 470 17.81 22.45 -3.76
C LEU A 470 19.15 23.05 -4.24
N ARG A 471 19.69 24.05 -3.53
CA ARG A 471 20.95 24.74 -3.90
C ARG A 471 22.15 23.82 -4.08
N GLN A 472 22.10 22.63 -3.50
CA GLN A 472 23.16 21.60 -3.65
C GLN A 472 23.05 20.81 -4.96
N TYR A 473 21.98 20.99 -5.71
CA TYR A 473 21.70 20.35 -6.99
C TYR A 473 21.90 21.33 -8.15
N GLU A 474 23.14 21.85 -8.26
CA GLU A 474 23.50 22.78 -9.31
C GLU A 474 23.29 22.16 -10.70
N GLY A 475 22.68 22.94 -11.61
CA GLY A 475 22.40 22.51 -12.98
C GLY A 475 21.11 21.68 -13.13
N TYR A 476 20.39 21.37 -12.05
CA TYR A 476 19.09 20.71 -12.17
C TYR A 476 17.99 21.68 -12.57
N GLN A 477 17.14 21.26 -13.50
CA GLN A 477 15.99 22.02 -13.98
C GLN A 477 14.72 21.14 -13.97
N VAL A 478 13.57 21.76 -13.87
CA VAL A 478 12.29 21.05 -13.99
C VAL A 478 12.15 20.48 -15.39
N ALA A 479 12.05 19.16 -15.48
CA ALA A 479 11.82 18.45 -16.74
C ALA A 479 10.33 18.14 -16.96
N ARG A 480 9.58 17.83 -15.88
CA ARG A 480 8.15 17.50 -15.93
C ARG A 480 7.49 17.93 -14.62
N HIS A 481 6.22 18.36 -14.70
CA HIS A 481 5.36 18.49 -13.54
C HIS A 481 3.99 17.87 -13.84
N ILE A 482 3.78 16.67 -13.34
CA ILE A 482 2.57 15.88 -13.51
C ILE A 482 1.61 16.22 -12.35
N VAL A 483 0.36 16.46 -12.68
CA VAL A 483 -0.71 16.78 -11.72
C VAL A 483 -1.88 15.84 -11.93
N LEU A 484 -2.39 15.25 -10.84
CA LEU A 484 -3.67 14.57 -10.80
C LEU A 484 -4.59 15.36 -9.89
N THR A 485 -5.65 15.92 -10.45
CA THR A 485 -6.67 16.70 -9.75
C THR A 485 -8.02 16.55 -10.42
N ASN A 486 -9.10 16.76 -9.68
CA ASN A 486 -10.46 16.82 -10.18
C ASN A 486 -11.30 17.69 -9.24
N ASP A 487 -12.19 18.54 -9.74
CA ASP A 487 -13.06 19.39 -8.91
C ASP A 487 -14.09 18.55 -8.12
N ASP A 488 -14.45 17.38 -8.61
CA ASP A 488 -15.30 16.42 -7.91
C ASP A 488 -14.45 15.35 -7.21
N MET A 489 -14.36 15.43 -5.88
CA MET A 489 -13.65 14.48 -5.04
C MET A 489 -14.18 13.04 -5.15
N LYS A 490 -15.44 12.88 -5.61
CA LYS A 490 -16.09 11.57 -5.79
C LYS A 490 -16.07 11.09 -7.24
N ALA A 491 -15.37 11.79 -8.13
CA ALA A 491 -15.19 11.37 -9.53
C ALA A 491 -14.49 10.00 -9.60
N VAL A 492 -15.00 9.13 -10.48
CA VAL A 492 -14.51 7.77 -10.67
C VAL A 492 -14.17 7.51 -12.14
N ASN A 493 -13.27 6.57 -12.39
CA ASN A 493 -13.03 6.01 -13.70
C ASN A 493 -13.86 4.75 -13.90
N THR A 494 -14.51 4.63 -15.05
CA THR A 494 -15.32 3.47 -15.45
C THR A 494 -14.86 2.97 -16.82
N GLU A 495 -15.31 1.79 -17.21
CA GLU A 495 -15.04 1.28 -18.56
C GLU A 495 -15.50 2.25 -19.65
N ALA A 496 -16.70 2.85 -19.50
CA ALA A 496 -17.27 3.80 -20.45
C ALA A 496 -16.57 5.18 -20.42
N ALA A 497 -15.97 5.56 -19.29
CA ALA A 497 -15.28 6.83 -19.10
C ALA A 497 -13.96 6.62 -18.31
N PRO A 498 -12.94 5.99 -18.91
CA PRO A 498 -11.74 5.55 -18.20
C PRO A 498 -10.76 6.67 -17.83
N ASN A 499 -10.99 7.89 -18.30
CA ASN A 499 -10.13 9.05 -18.11
C ASN A 499 -10.85 10.23 -17.45
N THR A 500 -11.94 10.00 -16.70
CA THR A 500 -12.62 11.04 -15.92
C THR A 500 -11.67 11.69 -14.92
N VAL A 501 -10.83 10.88 -14.28
CA VAL A 501 -9.70 11.29 -13.44
C VAL A 501 -8.43 10.77 -14.10
N ALA A 502 -7.64 11.66 -14.69
CA ALA A 502 -6.41 11.32 -15.37
C ALA A 502 -5.32 12.38 -15.11
N PRO A 503 -4.04 12.01 -15.07
CA PRO A 503 -2.96 12.97 -14.85
C PRO A 503 -2.73 13.88 -16.06
N HIS A 504 -2.27 15.11 -15.80
CA HIS A 504 -1.90 16.10 -16.80
C HIS A 504 -0.49 16.64 -16.53
N GLU A 505 0.25 17.00 -17.57
CA GLU A 505 1.57 17.64 -17.46
C GLU A 505 1.45 19.16 -17.58
N ASN A 506 0.64 19.78 -16.72
CA ASN A 506 0.34 21.21 -16.75
C ASN A 506 0.69 21.92 -15.41
N GLY A 507 1.45 21.28 -14.54
CA GLY A 507 1.84 21.86 -13.27
C GLY A 507 2.72 23.10 -13.41
N VAL A 508 2.61 24.01 -12.46
CA VAL A 508 3.37 25.27 -12.43
C VAL A 508 4.57 25.13 -11.50
N SER A 509 5.75 25.01 -12.07
CA SER A 509 7.00 24.87 -11.31
C SER A 509 8.20 25.42 -12.07
N LYS A 510 9.19 25.97 -11.34
CA LYS A 510 10.45 26.47 -11.90
C LYS A 510 11.58 26.34 -10.90
N MET A 511 12.81 26.26 -11.40
CA MET A 511 14.03 26.47 -10.59
C MET A 511 14.41 27.95 -10.64
N GLU A 512 14.62 28.55 -9.48
CA GLU A 512 15.03 29.94 -9.33
C GLU A 512 16.03 30.05 -8.15
N ASP A 513 17.23 30.55 -8.41
CA ASP A 513 18.32 30.70 -7.43
C ASP A 513 18.60 29.41 -6.60
N GLY A 514 18.53 28.23 -7.24
CA GLY A 514 18.72 26.94 -6.60
C GLY A 514 17.54 26.45 -5.75
N CYS A 515 16.43 27.17 -5.79
CA CYS A 515 15.20 26.77 -5.13
C CYS A 515 14.16 26.35 -6.16
N LEU A 516 13.51 25.21 -5.92
CA LEU A 516 12.34 24.81 -6.67
C LEU A 516 11.13 25.56 -6.13
N GLN A 517 10.50 26.37 -6.98
CA GLN A 517 9.26 27.08 -6.71
C GLN A 517 8.10 26.36 -7.40
N VAL A 518 7.07 25.98 -6.67
CA VAL A 518 5.94 25.19 -7.15
C VAL A 518 4.63 25.80 -6.66
N VAL A 519 3.61 25.79 -7.51
CA VAL A 519 2.22 26.00 -7.10
C VAL A 519 1.51 24.66 -7.19
N LEU A 520 1.07 24.16 -6.04
CA LEU A 520 0.27 22.94 -5.93
C LEU A 520 -1.21 23.33 -5.85
N GLY A 521 -1.99 22.93 -6.83
CA GLY A 521 -3.45 23.12 -6.81
C GLY A 521 -4.07 22.48 -5.56
N LYS A 522 -5.20 23.00 -5.08
CA LYS A 522 -5.98 22.38 -4.01
C LYS A 522 -6.26 20.91 -4.33
N HIS A 523 -6.37 20.07 -3.29
CA HIS A 523 -6.66 18.64 -3.39
C HIS A 523 -6.00 17.97 -4.61
N SER A 524 -4.68 18.00 -4.68
CA SER A 524 -3.93 17.46 -5.81
C SER A 524 -2.79 16.53 -5.42
N TRP A 525 -2.56 15.52 -6.24
CA TRP A 525 -1.33 14.74 -6.28
C TRP A 525 -0.41 15.33 -7.34
N ASN A 526 0.86 15.54 -6.98
CA ASN A 526 1.84 16.18 -7.83
C ASN A 526 3.13 15.36 -7.88
N VAL A 527 3.74 15.30 -9.06
CA VAL A 527 5.06 14.69 -9.28
C VAL A 527 5.92 15.64 -10.09
N ILE A 528 6.95 16.18 -9.46
CA ILE A 528 7.87 17.11 -10.10
C ILE A 528 9.20 16.38 -10.34
N VAL A 529 9.54 16.20 -11.60
CA VAL A 529 10.81 15.55 -12.02
C VAL A 529 11.78 16.63 -12.42
N LEU A 530 12.93 16.66 -11.75
CA LEU A 530 14.05 17.50 -12.12
C LEU A 530 15.16 16.65 -12.73
N LYS A 531 15.81 17.19 -13.75
CA LYS A 531 16.99 16.56 -14.38
C LYS A 531 18.14 17.54 -14.47
N LYS A 532 19.33 17.00 -14.38
CA LYS A 532 20.54 17.80 -14.60
C LYS A 532 20.65 18.15 -16.08
N VAL A 533 20.74 19.45 -16.36
CA VAL A 533 21.00 19.96 -17.72
C VAL A 533 22.48 19.88 -17.99
N LYS A 534 22.86 19.25 -19.10
CA LYS A 534 24.25 19.10 -19.56
C LYS A 534 24.81 20.41 -20.10
#